data_079a5c5c406cf2dd288cad642eeae5f3
#
_entry.id   079a5c5c406cf2dd288cad642eeae5f3
#
_cell.length_a   1.000
_cell.length_b   1.000
_cell.length_c   1.000
_cell.angle_alpha   90.00
_cell.angle_beta   90.00
_cell.angle_gamma   90.00
#
_symmetry.space_group_name_H-M   'P 1'
#
loop_
_entity.id
_entity.type
_entity.pdbx_description
1 polymer ?
#
loop_
_entity_poly.entity_id
_entity_poly.type
_entity_poly.pdbx_seq_one_letter_code
_entity_poly.pdbx_strand_id
1 'polypeptide(L)'
;LAGAIRFIGPVDELTGIVLVNPSISREDPRDAAIPLLARAVPSWPAAAPDIRDPDAPTLAMPDRVPSRALASLPDLWRVVRPEVPAVTVPALVVTSAEDHVVDPADGDWIASTLGSPDVTRVVLASSYHLAPLDCDREALFEASAAFIARVTAQVDAHG
;
A
#
# COMPACT_ATOMS: atom_id res chain seq x y z
N LEU A 1 -6.70 4.61 1.77
CA LEU A 1 -6.11 5.55 0.80
C LEU A 1 -7.18 6.52 0.28
N ALA A 2 -8.33 6.04 -0.19
CA ALA A 2 -9.43 6.91 -0.64
C ALA A 2 -9.91 7.85 0.48
N GLY A 3 -10.02 7.37 1.73
CA GLY A 3 -10.31 8.22 2.88
C GLY A 3 -9.22 9.26 3.16
N ALA A 4 -7.93 8.92 2.98
CA ALA A 4 -6.84 9.89 3.11
C ALA A 4 -6.88 10.95 2.00
N ILE A 5 -7.24 10.60 0.79
CA ILE A 5 -7.38 11.54 -0.34
C ILE A 5 -8.47 12.57 -0.04
N ARG A 6 -9.59 12.18 0.57
CA ARG A 6 -10.64 13.12 1.01
C ARG A 6 -10.17 14.15 2.04
N PHE A 7 -9.12 13.83 2.83
CA PHE A 7 -8.58 14.74 3.84
C PHE A 7 -7.43 15.63 3.32
N ILE A 8 -6.85 15.32 2.15
CA ILE A 8 -5.68 16.04 1.62
C ILE A 8 -6.07 17.22 0.72
N GLY A 9 -7.30 17.26 0.22
CA GLY A 9 -7.77 18.34 -0.65
C GLY A 9 -8.71 17.87 -1.76
N PRO A 10 -9.14 18.76 -2.66
CA PRO A 10 -9.99 18.39 -3.77
C PRO A 10 -9.28 17.36 -4.66
N VAL A 11 -9.94 16.25 -4.90
CA VAL A 11 -9.45 15.12 -5.73
C VAL A 11 -9.17 15.56 -7.17
N ASP A 12 -9.74 16.68 -7.58
CA ASP A 12 -9.62 17.26 -8.91
C ASP A 12 -8.19 17.71 -9.27
N GLU A 13 -7.32 17.89 -8.25
CA GLU A 13 -5.90 18.22 -8.45
C GLU A 13 -4.98 16.98 -8.48
N LEU A 14 -5.52 15.77 -8.22
CA LEU A 14 -4.74 14.56 -8.18
C LEU A 14 -4.59 13.95 -9.58
N THR A 15 -3.37 13.98 -10.11
CA THR A 15 -3.05 13.51 -11.47
C THR A 15 -2.94 11.99 -11.57
N GLY A 16 -2.60 11.31 -10.47
CA GLY A 16 -2.47 9.86 -10.40
C GLY A 16 -1.97 9.40 -9.04
N ILE A 17 -1.97 8.10 -8.81
CA ILE A 17 -1.50 7.47 -7.57
C ILE A 17 -0.53 6.32 -7.85
N VAL A 18 0.48 6.18 -6.99
CA VAL A 18 1.37 5.01 -6.97
C VAL A 18 1.16 4.29 -5.65
N LEU A 19 0.84 3.01 -5.71
CA LEU A 19 0.59 2.14 -4.57
C LEU A 19 1.64 1.03 -4.58
N VAL A 20 2.44 0.93 -3.51
CA VAL A 20 3.47 -0.10 -3.36
C VAL A 20 3.10 -0.98 -2.19
N ASN A 21 2.95 -2.28 -2.43
CA ASN A 21 2.52 -3.28 -1.47
C ASN A 21 1.33 -2.80 -0.61
N PRO A 22 0.23 -2.37 -1.26
CA PRO A 22 -0.90 -1.80 -0.56
C PRO A 22 -1.65 -2.87 0.23
N SER A 23 -2.07 -2.54 1.45
CA SER A 23 -2.87 -3.40 2.31
C SER A 23 -4.33 -2.98 2.33
N ILE A 24 -5.21 -3.94 2.11
CA ILE A 24 -6.67 -3.77 2.21
C ILE A 24 -7.29 -5.09 2.68
N SER A 25 -6.83 -5.67 3.76
CA SER A 25 -7.20 -7.01 4.22
C SER A 25 -8.68 -7.35 3.99
N ARG A 26 -8.92 -8.59 3.60
CA ARG A 26 -10.28 -9.14 3.50
C ARG A 26 -10.89 -9.15 4.90
N GLU A 27 -12.21 -9.03 4.99
CA GLU A 27 -12.92 -9.19 6.25
C GLU A 27 -12.67 -10.61 6.79
N ASP A 28 -11.80 -10.73 7.80
CA ASP A 28 -11.56 -11.95 8.54
C ASP A 28 -12.35 -11.87 9.85
N PRO A 29 -13.24 -12.84 10.14
CA PRO A 29 -13.96 -12.86 11.41
C PRO A 29 -13.04 -12.81 12.65
N ARG A 30 -11.77 -13.23 12.48
CA ARG A 30 -10.76 -13.16 13.56
C ARG A 30 -10.34 -11.73 13.88
N ASP A 31 -10.49 -10.80 12.93
CA ASP A 31 -10.17 -9.37 13.14
C ASP A 31 -11.03 -8.77 14.26
N ALA A 32 -12.22 -9.29 14.49
CA ALA A 32 -13.08 -8.86 15.60
C ALA A 32 -12.47 -9.11 16.99
N ALA A 33 -11.55 -10.07 17.11
CA ALA A 33 -10.85 -10.34 18.37
C ALA A 33 -9.66 -9.41 18.63
N ILE A 34 -9.11 -8.74 17.58
CA ILE A 34 -7.93 -7.91 17.69
C ILE A 34 -8.10 -6.75 18.70
N PRO A 35 -9.23 -5.99 18.72
CA PRO A 35 -9.42 -4.92 19.70
C PRO A 35 -9.48 -5.43 21.16
N LEU A 36 -9.99 -6.64 21.36
CA LEU A 36 -10.03 -7.25 22.69
C LEU A 36 -8.63 -7.67 23.15
N LEU A 37 -7.86 -8.30 22.27
CA LEU A 37 -6.47 -8.68 22.53
C LEU A 37 -5.59 -7.46 22.79
N ALA A 38 -5.80 -6.37 22.05
CA ALA A 38 -5.06 -5.11 22.22
C ALA A 38 -5.26 -4.44 23.58
N ARG A 39 -6.36 -4.78 24.31
CA ARG A 39 -6.59 -4.32 25.69
C ARG A 39 -5.75 -5.10 26.70
N ALA A 40 -5.50 -6.38 26.45
CA ALA A 40 -4.74 -7.26 27.33
C ALA A 40 -3.24 -7.15 27.10
N VAL A 41 -2.81 -6.90 25.85
CA VAL A 41 -1.40 -6.81 25.44
C VAL A 41 -1.11 -5.40 24.92
N PRO A 42 -0.44 -4.52 25.69
CA PRO A 42 -0.24 -3.12 25.31
C PRO A 42 0.60 -2.91 24.04
N SER A 43 1.54 -3.80 23.79
CA SER A 43 2.43 -3.74 22.61
C SER A 43 3.01 -5.11 22.27
N TRP A 44 3.30 -5.33 20.98
CA TRP A 44 3.98 -6.52 20.45
C TRP A 44 5.43 -6.21 20.11
N PRO A 45 6.34 -7.20 20.14
CA PRO A 45 7.64 -7.04 19.53
C PRO A 45 7.47 -6.63 18.07
N ALA A 46 8.25 -5.65 17.62
CA ALA A 46 8.27 -5.32 16.20
C ALA A 46 8.92 -6.48 15.41
N ALA A 47 8.39 -6.74 14.23
CA ALA A 47 9.05 -7.65 13.31
C ALA A 47 10.34 -7.01 12.77
N ALA A 48 11.30 -7.82 12.36
CA ALA A 48 12.43 -7.36 11.57
C ALA A 48 11.91 -6.74 10.25
N PRO A 49 12.68 -5.81 9.64
CA PRO A 49 12.36 -5.32 8.31
C PRO A 49 12.23 -6.47 7.32
N ASP A 50 11.13 -6.51 6.57
CA ASP A 50 10.90 -7.53 5.56
C ASP A 50 11.58 -7.12 4.25
N ILE A 51 12.84 -7.46 4.12
CA ILE A 51 13.76 -7.15 3.02
C ILE A 51 14.53 -8.41 2.68
N ARG A 52 14.61 -8.75 1.39
CA ARG A 52 15.36 -9.91 0.88
C ARG A 52 16.86 -9.60 0.71
N ASP A 53 17.19 -8.38 0.27
CA ASP A 53 18.56 -7.94 -0.02
C ASP A 53 19.41 -7.95 1.28
N PRO A 54 20.44 -8.81 1.40
CA PRO A 54 21.30 -8.86 2.58
C PRO A 54 22.17 -7.60 2.72
N ASP A 55 22.37 -6.86 1.64
CA ASP A 55 23.17 -5.63 1.61
C ASP A 55 22.32 -4.36 1.79
N ALA A 56 21.02 -4.53 2.08
CA ALA A 56 20.12 -3.41 2.34
C ALA A 56 20.59 -2.58 3.55
N PRO A 57 20.36 -1.26 3.55
CA PRO A 57 20.74 -0.41 4.66
C PRO A 57 20.01 -0.82 5.95
N THR A 58 20.73 -0.78 7.06
CA THR A 58 20.14 -1.05 8.37
C THR A 58 19.12 0.03 8.72
N LEU A 59 17.88 -0.37 8.97
CA LEU A 59 16.82 0.53 9.39
C LEU A 59 16.74 0.60 10.91
N ALA A 60 16.60 1.82 11.42
CA ALA A 60 16.21 2.03 12.81
C ALA A 60 14.71 1.74 12.96
N MET A 61 14.39 0.55 13.44
CA MET A 61 13.01 0.13 13.72
C MET A 61 12.71 0.28 15.21
N PRO A 62 11.47 0.59 15.59
CA PRO A 62 11.07 0.55 17.00
C PRO A 62 11.11 -0.90 17.50
N ASP A 63 11.53 -1.12 18.73
CA ASP A 63 11.56 -2.47 19.32
C ASP A 63 10.16 -3.08 19.49
N ARG A 64 9.15 -2.24 19.57
CA ARG A 64 7.77 -2.65 19.84
C ARG A 64 6.74 -1.80 19.07
N VAL A 65 5.66 -2.45 18.66
CA VAL A 65 4.51 -1.80 18.01
C VAL A 65 3.34 -1.75 19.01
N PRO A 66 2.72 -0.58 19.25
CA PRO A 66 1.54 -0.49 20.10
C PRO A 66 0.38 -1.33 19.54
N SER A 67 -0.21 -2.19 20.38
CA SER A 67 -1.33 -3.05 19.94
C SER A 67 -2.53 -2.26 19.45
N ARG A 68 -2.75 -1.04 19.97
CA ARG A 68 -3.83 -0.16 19.51
C ARG A 68 -3.63 0.30 18.06
N ALA A 69 -2.39 0.50 17.61
CA ALA A 69 -2.11 0.86 16.23
C ALA A 69 -2.47 -0.29 15.28
N LEU A 70 -2.10 -1.54 15.63
CA LEU A 70 -2.51 -2.71 14.87
C LEU A 70 -4.02 -2.91 14.88
N ALA A 71 -4.66 -2.70 16.03
CA ALA A 71 -6.10 -2.86 16.19
C ALA A 71 -6.93 -1.81 15.42
N SER A 72 -6.35 -0.70 14.99
CA SER A 72 -7.04 0.30 14.17
C SER A 72 -7.06 -0.04 12.67
N LEU A 73 -6.23 -0.97 12.21
CA LEU A 73 -6.18 -1.34 10.78
C LEU A 73 -7.48 -1.92 10.24
N PRO A 74 -8.17 -2.86 10.92
CA PRO A 74 -9.46 -3.37 10.46
C PRO A 74 -10.52 -2.27 10.30
N ASP A 75 -10.54 -1.29 11.21
CA ASP A 75 -11.45 -0.15 11.13
C ASP A 75 -11.12 0.74 9.93
N LEU A 76 -9.84 0.98 9.65
CA LEU A 76 -9.39 1.71 8.47
C LEU A 76 -9.80 0.98 7.19
N TRP A 77 -9.55 -0.32 7.08
CA TRP A 77 -9.92 -1.11 5.89
C TRP A 77 -11.43 -1.11 5.65
N ARG A 78 -12.24 -1.21 6.73
CA ARG A 78 -13.70 -1.15 6.63
C ARG A 78 -14.22 0.16 6.04
N VAL A 79 -13.54 1.28 6.37
CA VAL A 79 -13.88 2.61 5.82
C VAL A 79 -13.37 2.75 4.38
N VAL A 80 -12.16 2.29 4.09
CA VAL A 80 -11.49 2.52 2.79
C VAL A 80 -12.05 1.59 1.69
N ARG A 81 -12.34 0.32 1.99
CA ARG A 81 -12.79 -0.65 0.99
C ARG A 81 -13.96 -0.18 0.12
N PRO A 82 -15.07 0.31 0.67
CA PRO A 82 -16.20 0.77 -0.14
C PRO A 82 -15.88 2.02 -0.97
N GLU A 83 -14.79 2.74 -0.66
CA GLU A 83 -14.39 3.94 -1.39
C GLU A 83 -13.42 3.67 -2.56
N VAL A 84 -12.79 2.49 -2.62
CA VAL A 84 -11.84 2.13 -3.69
C VAL A 84 -12.43 2.30 -5.09
N PRO A 85 -13.70 1.88 -5.37
CA PRO A 85 -14.32 2.09 -6.69
C PRO A 85 -14.51 3.56 -7.08
N ALA A 86 -14.51 4.48 -6.12
CA ALA A 86 -14.64 5.91 -6.38
C ALA A 86 -13.32 6.58 -6.79
N VAL A 87 -12.20 5.87 -6.73
CA VAL A 87 -10.90 6.36 -7.19
C VAL A 87 -10.80 6.16 -8.69
N THR A 88 -10.90 7.25 -9.45
CA THR A 88 -10.96 7.25 -10.93
C THR A 88 -9.70 7.79 -11.60
N VAL A 89 -8.74 8.34 -10.82
CA VAL A 89 -7.47 8.83 -11.35
C VAL A 89 -6.57 7.66 -11.79
N PRO A 90 -5.66 7.88 -12.77
CA PRO A 90 -4.66 6.88 -13.14
C PRO A 90 -3.95 6.28 -11.94
N ALA A 91 -3.70 4.98 -11.96
CA ALA A 91 -3.08 4.28 -10.84
C ALA A 91 -1.97 3.32 -11.31
N LEU A 92 -0.84 3.34 -10.59
CA LEU A 92 0.19 2.30 -10.65
C LEU A 92 0.10 1.47 -9.37
N VAL A 93 -0.14 0.18 -9.50
CA VAL A 93 -0.16 -0.77 -8.37
C VAL A 93 1.04 -1.71 -8.51
N VAL A 94 1.98 -1.59 -7.59
CA VAL A 94 3.19 -2.42 -7.51
C VAL A 94 3.04 -3.38 -6.34
N THR A 95 3.29 -4.67 -6.59
CA THR A 95 3.11 -5.72 -5.57
C THR A 95 4.31 -6.66 -5.59
N SER A 96 4.90 -6.91 -4.43
CA SER A 96 5.91 -7.96 -4.27
C SER A 96 5.24 -9.34 -4.28
N ALA A 97 5.78 -10.28 -5.06
CA ALA A 97 5.22 -11.63 -5.16
C ALA A 97 5.35 -12.42 -3.86
N GLU A 98 6.41 -12.13 -3.08
CA GLU A 98 6.71 -12.75 -1.79
C GLU A 98 6.73 -11.67 -0.69
N ASP A 99 5.57 -11.12 -0.34
CA ASP A 99 5.40 -10.18 0.76
C ASP A 99 4.94 -10.95 2.01
N HIS A 100 5.68 -10.82 3.14
CA HIS A 100 5.38 -11.52 4.39
C HIS A 100 4.58 -10.66 5.39
N VAL A 101 4.32 -9.40 5.05
CA VAL A 101 3.58 -8.44 5.89
C VAL A 101 2.16 -8.23 5.38
N VAL A 102 2.01 -8.12 4.04
CA VAL A 102 0.74 -7.88 3.36
C VAL A 102 0.49 -8.99 2.36
N ASP A 103 -0.74 -9.50 2.30
CA ASP A 103 -1.12 -10.48 1.28
C ASP A 103 -1.02 -9.83 -0.12
N PRO A 104 -0.19 -10.37 -1.05
CA PRO A 104 -0.12 -9.85 -2.42
C PRO A 104 -1.47 -9.79 -3.14
N ALA A 105 -2.43 -10.62 -2.75
CA ALA A 105 -3.80 -10.59 -3.26
C ALA A 105 -4.55 -9.28 -2.94
N ASP A 106 -4.10 -8.50 -1.95
CA ASP A 106 -4.67 -7.17 -1.67
C ASP A 106 -4.39 -6.21 -2.83
N GLY A 107 -3.19 -6.25 -3.40
CA GLY A 107 -2.84 -5.48 -4.58
C GLY A 107 -3.68 -5.87 -5.81
N ASP A 108 -3.93 -7.17 -6.00
CA ASP A 108 -4.79 -7.68 -7.05
C ASP A 108 -6.22 -7.19 -6.91
N TRP A 109 -6.73 -7.26 -5.69
CA TRP A 109 -8.08 -6.80 -5.39
C TRP A 109 -8.22 -5.28 -5.61
N ILE A 110 -7.26 -4.48 -5.14
CA ILE A 110 -7.25 -3.03 -5.35
C ILE A 110 -7.23 -2.71 -6.84
N ALA A 111 -6.29 -3.29 -7.59
CA ALA A 111 -6.15 -3.02 -9.02
C ALA A 111 -7.41 -3.37 -9.83
N SER A 112 -8.13 -4.42 -9.44
CA SER A 112 -9.38 -4.85 -10.08
C SER A 112 -10.61 -4.06 -9.62
N THR A 113 -10.53 -3.36 -8.49
CA THR A 113 -11.68 -2.67 -7.86
C THR A 113 -11.65 -1.16 -8.07
N LEU A 114 -10.47 -0.57 -8.34
CA LEU A 114 -10.35 0.85 -8.69
C LEU A 114 -11.32 1.21 -9.82
N GLY A 115 -12.03 2.33 -9.68
CA GLY A 115 -12.89 2.89 -10.73
C GLY A 115 -12.12 3.56 -11.88
N SER A 116 -10.79 3.58 -11.81
CA SER A 116 -9.93 4.14 -12.85
C SER A 116 -9.94 3.28 -14.11
N PRO A 117 -10.07 3.87 -15.30
CA PRO A 117 -9.88 3.17 -16.58
C PRO A 117 -8.38 2.95 -16.91
N ASP A 118 -7.48 3.60 -16.19
CA ASP A 118 -6.03 3.55 -16.41
C ASP A 118 -5.33 2.99 -15.16
N VAL A 119 -5.25 1.67 -15.07
CA VAL A 119 -4.57 0.95 -13.98
C VAL A 119 -3.42 0.14 -14.56
N THR A 120 -2.20 0.51 -14.17
CA THR A 120 -0.98 -0.23 -14.50
C THR A 120 -0.61 -1.13 -13.31
N ARG A 121 -0.26 -2.39 -13.58
CA ARG A 121 0.21 -3.34 -12.57
C ARG A 121 1.64 -3.75 -12.81
N VAL A 122 2.43 -3.80 -11.74
CA VAL A 122 3.80 -4.32 -11.74
C VAL A 122 3.93 -5.32 -10.60
N VAL A 123 4.52 -6.49 -10.88
CA VAL A 123 4.84 -7.51 -9.88
C VAL A 123 6.35 -7.59 -9.74
N LEU A 124 6.85 -7.42 -8.52
CA LEU A 124 8.26 -7.54 -8.15
C LEU A 124 8.52 -8.99 -7.71
N ALA A 125 9.40 -9.68 -8.45
CA ALA A 125 9.63 -11.11 -8.24
C ALA A 125 10.68 -11.41 -7.16
N SER A 126 11.54 -10.44 -6.85
CA SER A 126 12.72 -10.65 -5.98
C SER A 126 12.75 -9.74 -4.76
N SER A 127 11.67 -9.03 -4.47
CA SER A 127 11.58 -8.14 -3.30
C SER A 127 10.49 -8.59 -2.35
N TYR A 128 10.69 -8.30 -1.05
CA TYR A 128 9.69 -8.44 0.00
C TYR A 128 8.93 -7.12 0.24
N HIS A 129 8.34 -6.94 1.43
CA HIS A 129 7.45 -5.82 1.74
C HIS A 129 8.08 -4.44 1.53
N LEU A 130 9.34 -4.26 1.97
CA LEU A 130 10.05 -2.99 1.85
C LEU A 130 10.76 -2.84 0.49
N ALA A 131 10.04 -3.07 -0.59
CA ALA A 131 10.52 -3.07 -1.96
C ALA A 131 11.41 -1.87 -2.36
N PRO A 132 11.21 -0.62 -1.86
CA PRO A 132 12.12 0.51 -2.19
C PRO A 132 13.56 0.35 -1.68
N LEU A 133 13.80 -0.61 -0.77
CA LEU A 133 15.10 -0.90 -0.20
C LEU A 133 15.60 -2.30 -0.55
N ASP A 134 14.92 -2.97 -1.47
CA ASP A 134 15.12 -4.38 -1.76
C ASP A 134 15.64 -4.62 -3.19
N CYS A 135 15.75 -5.87 -3.59
CA CYS A 135 16.39 -6.31 -4.84
C CYS A 135 15.80 -5.69 -6.10
N ASP A 136 14.48 -5.48 -6.17
CA ASP A 136 13.80 -4.90 -7.35
C ASP A 136 13.61 -3.37 -7.24
N ARG A 137 14.32 -2.68 -6.35
CA ARG A 137 14.17 -1.22 -6.14
C ARG A 137 14.30 -0.41 -7.42
N GLU A 138 15.24 -0.78 -8.30
CA GLU A 138 15.45 -0.07 -9.56
C GLU A 138 14.22 -0.21 -10.48
N ALA A 139 13.71 -1.43 -10.64
CA ALA A 139 12.50 -1.67 -11.44
C ALA A 139 11.28 -0.92 -10.88
N LEU A 140 11.14 -0.85 -9.56
CA LEU A 140 10.11 -0.06 -8.89
C LEU A 140 10.24 1.43 -9.20
N PHE A 141 11.46 1.98 -9.12
CA PHE A 141 11.72 3.39 -9.37
C PHE A 141 11.52 3.74 -10.84
N GLU A 142 11.99 2.90 -11.76
CA GLU A 142 11.77 3.08 -13.20
C GLU A 142 10.29 3.08 -13.56
N ALA A 143 9.53 2.10 -13.07
CA ALA A 143 8.08 2.02 -13.28
C ALA A 143 7.36 3.24 -12.72
N SER A 144 7.73 3.68 -11.50
CA SER A 144 7.14 4.84 -10.86
C SER A 144 7.47 6.14 -11.62
N ALA A 145 8.72 6.33 -12.03
CA ALA A 145 9.13 7.51 -12.80
C ALA A 145 8.45 7.58 -14.17
N ALA A 146 8.37 6.45 -14.89
CA ALA A 146 7.67 6.36 -16.17
C ALA A 146 6.17 6.66 -16.02
N PHE A 147 5.53 6.12 -14.99
CA PHE A 147 4.12 6.41 -14.69
C PHE A 147 3.91 7.89 -14.40
N ILE A 148 4.70 8.49 -13.51
CA ILE A 148 4.59 9.92 -13.16
C ILE A 148 4.78 10.79 -14.39
N ALA A 149 5.83 10.55 -15.20
CA ALA A 149 6.08 11.32 -16.41
C ALA A 149 4.90 11.23 -17.40
N ARG A 150 4.31 10.04 -17.56
CA ARG A 150 3.16 9.83 -18.44
C ARG A 150 1.93 10.61 -18.01
N VAL A 151 1.55 10.53 -16.72
CA VAL A 151 0.33 11.15 -16.23
C VAL A 151 0.45 12.66 -16.12
N THR A 152 1.65 13.20 -15.82
CA THR A 152 1.88 14.65 -15.79
C THR A 152 1.88 15.26 -17.18
N ALA A 153 2.46 14.59 -18.20
CA ALA A 153 2.41 15.06 -19.57
C ALA A 153 0.98 15.14 -20.16
N GLN A 154 0.06 14.32 -19.66
CA GLN A 154 -1.35 14.37 -20.08
C GLN A 154 -2.07 15.63 -19.55
N VAL A 155 -1.69 16.12 -18.38
CA VAL A 155 -2.24 17.38 -17.82
C VAL A 155 -1.80 18.58 -18.66
N ASP A 156 -0.50 18.64 -18.99
CA ASP A 156 0.05 19.75 -19.79
C ASP A 156 -0.53 19.83 -21.21
N ALA A 157 -1.02 18.69 -21.74
CA ALA A 157 -1.63 18.63 -23.07
C ALA A 157 -3.12 19.08 -23.10
N HIS A 158 -3.77 19.20 -21.94
CA HIS A 158 -5.21 19.53 -21.83
C HIS A 158 -5.47 20.85 -21.08
N GLY A 159 -4.44 21.52 -20.60
CA GLY A 159 -4.48 22.86 -19.97
C GLY A 159 -4.04 23.96 -20.92
#